data_2a0256bb0139ceaf6906abcf8a26721e
#
_entry.id   2a0256bb0139ceaf6906abcf8a26721e
#
_cell.length_a   1.000
_cell.length_b   1.000
_cell.length_c   1.000
_cell.angle_alpha   90.00
_cell.angle_beta   90.00
_cell.angle_gamma   90.00
#
_symmetry.space_group_name_H-M   'P 1'
#
loop_
_entity.id
_entity.type
_entity.pdbx_description
1 polymer ?
#
loop_
_entity_poly.entity_id
_entity_poly.type
_entity_poly.pdbx_seq_one_letter_code
_entity_poly.pdbx_strand_id
1 'polypeptide(L)'
;MLQEREKARYVVDSYATKIQYVVANAFSSAYLVEALLRQGEGRISEFYSYAEELVKMHPSTININLAPRGVVTKVYPFERNKKAIGHDLFANPERSREALLARDSGKATIAGPFDLIQGGYAMAVRLPVFMGEPEGDITAQEKFWGLICVTFAFPDVLDPVKLEYLDKQNYVYQLSRIHPDTGDRIVLLRSAETLVEPVERKVHLPNADWILSVTPKGGWNWSIRYASFGIATFISILFSCVVGLAVDLAHQKKRLELMSEHDPLTGLPNRRVLFRELEKAMEAKRPFALCYMDLDDFKQVNDTYGHDCGDQLLNGFAERLQSALSTAGTLIRLGGDEFIAILYGVSERCIAGERFRRMLEAIGSEPYHLEGIDLNPAVSMGLALYPSEADSLEALMRLADADMYEHKKRRRCRNGTETSPSADGASCGAGV
;
A
#
# COMPACT_ATOMS: atom_id res chain seq x y z
N MET A 1 5.03 13.30 -10.89
CA MET A 1 6.07 12.60 -11.66
C MET A 1 5.56 12.03 -13.00
N LEU A 2 4.52 11.20 -13.06
CA LEU A 2 3.98 10.70 -14.34
C LEU A 2 3.54 11.84 -15.26
N GLN A 3 2.75 12.79 -14.76
CA GLN A 3 2.33 13.96 -15.52
C GLN A 3 3.49 14.85 -15.99
N GLU A 4 4.53 15.01 -15.19
CA GLU A 4 5.71 15.79 -15.60
C GLU A 4 6.51 15.08 -16.67
N ARG A 5 6.67 13.74 -16.57
CA ARG A 5 7.31 12.96 -17.62
C ARG A 5 6.49 12.93 -18.91
N GLU A 6 5.16 12.89 -18.83
CA GLU A 6 4.29 13.00 -20.01
C GLU A 6 4.40 14.38 -20.68
N LYS A 7 4.42 15.45 -19.90
CA LYS A 7 4.68 16.80 -20.43
C LYS A 7 6.04 16.89 -21.12
N ALA A 8 7.09 16.36 -20.48
CA ALA A 8 8.41 16.34 -21.08
C ALA A 8 8.47 15.48 -22.35
N ARG A 9 7.74 14.36 -22.41
CA ARG A 9 7.58 13.56 -23.63
C ARG A 9 6.96 14.37 -24.77
N TYR A 10 5.86 15.04 -24.49
CA TYR A 10 5.21 15.89 -25.48
C TYR A 10 6.14 16.99 -25.99
N VAL A 11 6.90 17.62 -25.09
CA VAL A 11 7.88 18.66 -25.43
C VAL A 11 9.00 18.07 -26.30
N VAL A 12 9.62 16.96 -25.91
CA VAL A 12 10.73 16.37 -26.67
C VAL A 12 10.27 15.86 -28.04
N ASP A 13 9.06 15.30 -28.12
CA ASP A 13 8.48 14.85 -29.40
C ASP A 13 8.23 16.01 -30.35
N SER A 14 7.69 17.13 -29.85
CA SER A 14 7.45 18.34 -30.64
C SER A 14 8.75 18.89 -31.20
N TYR A 15 9.79 19.03 -30.37
CA TYR A 15 11.08 19.56 -30.82
C TYR A 15 11.84 18.57 -31.74
N ALA A 16 11.78 17.27 -31.47
CA ALA A 16 12.35 16.26 -32.34
C ALA A 16 11.75 16.30 -33.75
N THR A 17 10.43 16.45 -33.83
CA THR A 17 9.71 16.61 -35.09
C THR A 17 10.15 17.90 -35.83
N LYS A 18 10.30 19.01 -35.12
CA LYS A 18 10.81 20.27 -35.71
C LYS A 18 12.22 20.10 -36.24
N ILE A 19 13.14 19.45 -35.48
CA ILE A 19 14.49 19.16 -35.96
C ILE A 19 14.44 18.34 -37.24
N GLN A 20 13.64 17.26 -37.24
CA GLN A 20 13.50 16.40 -38.42
C GLN A 20 13.00 17.16 -39.63
N TYR A 21 12.01 18.04 -39.45
CA TYR A 21 11.46 18.88 -40.52
C TYR A 21 12.50 19.88 -41.05
N VAL A 22 13.23 20.59 -40.19
CA VAL A 22 14.25 21.56 -40.57
C VAL A 22 15.38 20.90 -41.35
N VAL A 23 15.85 19.74 -40.85
CA VAL A 23 16.89 18.98 -41.55
C VAL A 23 16.36 18.43 -42.91
N ALA A 24 15.14 17.89 -42.95
CA ALA A 24 14.55 17.44 -44.22
C ALA A 24 14.42 18.59 -45.22
N ASN A 25 14.08 19.79 -44.76
CA ASN A 25 14.00 20.97 -45.64
C ASN A 25 15.37 21.39 -46.20
N ALA A 26 16.46 21.14 -45.48
CA ALA A 26 17.82 21.38 -45.97
C ALA A 26 18.16 20.54 -47.22
N PHE A 27 17.55 19.37 -47.40
CA PHE A 27 17.71 18.56 -48.59
C PHE A 27 17.03 19.16 -49.84
N SER A 28 16.00 20.00 -49.66
CA SER A 28 15.22 20.58 -50.76
C SER A 28 16.10 21.37 -51.74
N SER A 29 17.08 22.10 -51.20
CA SER A 29 18.05 22.84 -52.03
C SER A 29 18.86 21.91 -52.93
N ALA A 30 19.28 20.76 -52.45
CA ALA A 30 20.02 19.78 -53.23
C ALA A 30 19.16 19.16 -54.33
N TYR A 31 17.90 18.83 -54.04
CA TYR A 31 16.95 18.28 -55.02
C TYR A 31 16.59 19.29 -56.10
N LEU A 32 16.46 20.59 -55.76
CA LEU A 32 16.24 21.63 -56.78
C LEU A 32 17.43 21.74 -57.73
N VAL A 33 18.66 21.72 -57.21
CA VAL A 33 19.87 21.72 -58.05
C VAL A 33 19.95 20.46 -58.89
N GLU A 34 19.55 19.29 -58.36
CA GLU A 34 19.46 18.03 -59.14
C GLU A 34 18.49 18.16 -60.32
N ALA A 35 17.28 18.70 -60.08
CA ALA A 35 16.30 18.90 -61.14
C ALA A 35 16.84 19.77 -62.27
N LEU A 36 17.48 20.88 -61.93
CA LEU A 36 18.13 21.76 -62.91
C LEU A 36 19.26 21.05 -63.63
N LEU A 37 20.05 20.25 -62.96
CA LEU A 37 21.16 19.49 -63.54
C LEU A 37 20.67 18.43 -64.51
N ARG A 38 19.58 17.74 -64.20
CA ARG A 38 18.93 16.75 -65.05
C ARG A 38 18.33 17.42 -66.36
N GLN A 39 17.66 18.58 -66.19
CA GLN A 39 17.10 19.32 -67.24
C GLN A 39 18.19 19.80 -68.25
N GLY A 40 19.36 20.14 -67.76
CA GLY A 40 20.50 20.59 -68.52
C GLY A 40 21.48 19.49 -68.96
N GLU A 41 21.06 18.21 -68.89
CA GLU A 41 21.88 17.05 -69.31
C GLU A 41 23.28 17.02 -68.66
N GLY A 42 23.33 17.31 -67.40
CA GLY A 42 24.57 17.31 -66.59
C GLY A 42 25.30 18.66 -66.55
N ARG A 43 24.69 19.72 -67.10
CA ARG A 43 25.21 21.09 -67.03
C ARG A 43 24.14 22.05 -66.49
N ILE A 44 24.52 23.00 -65.72
CA ILE A 44 23.68 24.09 -65.23
C ILE A 44 24.29 25.38 -65.82
N SER A 45 23.64 26.00 -66.82
CA SER A 45 24.15 27.20 -67.48
C SER A 45 24.23 28.37 -66.53
N GLU A 46 23.23 28.58 -65.67
CA GLU A 46 23.10 29.67 -64.72
C GLU A 46 23.30 29.23 -63.28
N PHE A 47 24.21 28.29 -63.05
CA PHE A 47 24.45 27.71 -61.70
C PHE A 47 24.59 28.77 -60.62
N TYR A 48 25.37 29.82 -60.88
CA TYR A 48 25.65 30.85 -59.86
C TYR A 48 24.40 31.68 -59.53
N SER A 49 23.54 31.96 -60.47
CA SER A 49 22.28 32.68 -60.24
C SER A 49 21.31 31.84 -59.39
N TYR A 50 21.11 30.60 -59.78
CA TYR A 50 20.24 29.70 -58.97
C TYR A 50 20.79 29.43 -57.60
N ALA A 51 22.08 29.21 -57.47
CA ALA A 51 22.74 29.01 -56.17
C ALA A 51 22.63 30.22 -55.27
N GLU A 52 22.71 31.44 -55.80
CA GLU A 52 22.50 32.69 -55.07
C GLU A 52 21.10 32.76 -54.46
N GLU A 53 20.06 32.48 -55.25
CA GLU A 53 18.69 32.49 -54.74
C GLU A 53 18.45 31.41 -53.66
N LEU A 54 19.00 30.22 -53.83
CA LEU A 54 18.90 29.15 -52.85
C LEU A 54 19.59 29.49 -51.51
N VAL A 55 20.77 30.15 -51.57
CA VAL A 55 21.47 30.62 -50.37
C VAL A 55 20.68 31.73 -49.66
N LYS A 56 20.01 32.63 -50.42
CA LYS A 56 19.13 33.66 -49.84
C LYS A 56 17.91 33.04 -49.13
N MET A 57 17.34 31.96 -49.72
CA MET A 57 16.21 31.25 -49.11
C MET A 57 16.59 30.51 -47.82
N HIS A 58 17.84 30.06 -47.72
CA HIS A 58 18.36 29.34 -46.54
C HIS A 58 19.62 30.03 -46.00
N PRO A 59 19.50 31.04 -45.13
CA PRO A 59 20.64 31.89 -44.68
C PRO A 59 21.75 31.09 -43.96
N SER A 60 21.46 29.93 -43.41
CA SER A 60 22.45 29.01 -42.80
C SER A 60 23.31 28.27 -43.83
N THR A 61 23.00 28.38 -45.15
CA THR A 61 23.77 27.74 -46.20
C THR A 61 25.13 28.44 -46.40
N ILE A 62 26.22 27.68 -46.18
CA ILE A 62 27.59 28.16 -46.38
C ILE A 62 27.99 28.09 -47.85
N ASN A 63 27.68 26.95 -48.48
CA ASN A 63 27.94 26.78 -49.93
C ASN A 63 27.06 25.70 -50.56
N ILE A 64 26.93 25.82 -51.86
CA ILE A 64 26.38 24.81 -52.75
C ILE A 64 27.46 24.47 -53.77
N ASN A 65 27.78 23.19 -53.93
CA ASN A 65 28.80 22.78 -54.90
C ASN A 65 28.35 21.59 -55.75
N LEU A 66 28.94 21.55 -56.94
CA LEU A 66 28.80 20.48 -57.93
C LEU A 66 30.09 19.69 -57.99
N ALA A 67 30.03 18.39 -57.79
CA ALA A 67 31.19 17.51 -57.82
C ALA A 67 30.99 16.34 -58.82
N PRO A 68 31.15 16.61 -60.13
CA PRO A 68 31.17 15.55 -61.12
C PRO A 68 32.22 14.48 -60.76
N ARG A 69 31.85 13.21 -60.79
CA ARG A 69 32.71 12.08 -60.39
C ARG A 69 33.32 12.23 -58.98
N GLY A 70 32.69 13.06 -58.11
CA GLY A 70 33.16 13.30 -56.74
C GLY A 70 34.15 14.47 -56.61
N VAL A 71 34.62 15.08 -57.68
CA VAL A 71 35.54 16.20 -57.61
C VAL A 71 34.79 17.52 -57.76
N VAL A 72 34.95 18.43 -56.83
CA VAL A 72 34.25 19.74 -56.82
C VAL A 72 34.75 20.59 -57.99
N THR A 73 33.85 20.99 -58.91
CA THR A 73 34.15 21.82 -60.09
C THR A 73 33.50 23.18 -60.05
N LYS A 74 32.35 23.33 -59.38
CA LYS A 74 31.65 24.60 -59.16
C LYS A 74 31.27 24.75 -57.71
N VAL A 75 31.34 25.93 -57.17
CA VAL A 75 30.93 26.28 -55.79
C VAL A 75 30.39 27.70 -55.74
N TYR A 76 29.31 27.88 -54.97
CA TYR A 76 28.75 29.19 -54.66
C TYR A 76 28.58 29.36 -53.16
N PRO A 77 28.96 30.53 -52.51
CA PRO A 77 29.67 31.67 -53.10
C PRO A 77 31.13 31.33 -53.42
N PHE A 78 31.62 31.75 -54.62
CA PHE A 78 32.93 31.34 -55.09
C PHE A 78 34.06 31.89 -54.25
N GLU A 79 34.09 33.23 -54.00
CA GLU A 79 35.21 33.89 -53.32
C GLU A 79 35.54 33.30 -51.94
N ARG A 80 34.53 32.95 -51.18
CA ARG A 80 34.69 32.39 -49.85
C ARG A 80 35.04 30.89 -49.87
N ASN A 81 34.72 30.18 -50.94
CA ASN A 81 34.80 28.74 -51.00
C ASN A 81 35.75 28.24 -52.12
N LYS A 82 36.51 29.11 -52.76
CA LYS A 82 37.42 28.73 -53.86
C LYS A 82 38.40 27.61 -53.54
N LYS A 83 38.78 27.44 -52.30
CA LYS A 83 39.64 26.36 -51.83
C LYS A 83 38.97 24.98 -51.95
N ALA A 84 37.66 24.90 -52.10
CA ALA A 84 36.94 23.68 -52.32
C ALA A 84 37.03 23.16 -53.74
N ILE A 85 37.37 24.01 -54.74
CA ILE A 85 37.56 23.60 -56.12
C ILE A 85 38.71 22.59 -56.23
N GLY A 86 38.50 21.51 -56.93
CA GLY A 86 39.45 20.42 -57.08
C GLY A 86 39.47 19.42 -55.91
N HIS A 87 38.70 19.68 -54.84
CA HIS A 87 38.60 18.76 -53.74
C HIS A 87 37.88 17.49 -54.16
N ASP A 88 38.54 16.32 -53.98
CA ASP A 88 37.93 15.02 -54.22
C ASP A 88 37.25 14.53 -52.92
N LEU A 89 35.93 14.38 -52.99
CA LEU A 89 35.08 13.96 -51.86
C LEU A 89 35.26 12.50 -51.48
N PHE A 90 35.96 11.69 -52.32
CA PHE A 90 36.26 10.29 -52.06
C PHE A 90 37.69 10.04 -51.59
N ALA A 91 38.59 11.02 -51.71
CA ALA A 91 39.99 10.83 -51.42
C ALA A 91 40.38 10.69 -49.94
N ASN A 92 39.60 11.33 -49.03
CA ASN A 92 39.89 11.32 -47.63
C ASN A 92 39.03 10.26 -46.92
N PRO A 93 39.59 9.15 -46.37
CA PRO A 93 38.84 8.09 -45.70
C PRO A 93 37.96 8.55 -44.56
N GLU A 94 38.38 9.55 -43.76
CA GLU A 94 37.61 10.08 -42.64
C GLU A 94 36.41 10.93 -43.05
N ARG A 95 36.40 11.47 -44.26
CA ARG A 95 35.37 12.38 -44.77
C ARG A 95 34.60 11.84 -45.99
N SER A 96 35.07 10.75 -46.62
CA SER A 96 34.46 10.15 -47.81
C SER A 96 33.29 9.23 -47.51
N ARG A 97 33.17 8.75 -46.29
CA ARG A 97 32.19 7.73 -45.91
C ARG A 97 30.76 8.05 -46.40
N GLU A 98 30.24 9.22 -46.05
CA GLU A 98 28.86 9.61 -46.40
C GLU A 98 28.76 9.93 -47.93
N ALA A 99 29.84 10.31 -48.57
CA ALA A 99 29.88 10.48 -50.00
C ALA A 99 29.83 9.12 -50.73
N LEU A 100 30.59 8.15 -50.24
CA LEU A 100 30.56 6.79 -50.74
C LEU A 100 29.20 6.14 -50.48
N LEU A 101 28.66 6.29 -49.25
CA LEU A 101 27.32 5.81 -48.93
C LEU A 101 26.23 6.41 -49.84
N ALA A 102 26.30 7.72 -50.13
CA ALA A 102 25.40 8.37 -51.04
C ALA A 102 25.49 7.75 -52.45
N ARG A 103 26.70 7.64 -53.00
CA ARG A 103 26.97 7.04 -54.32
C ARG A 103 26.43 5.60 -54.39
N ASP A 104 26.76 4.76 -53.41
CA ASP A 104 26.50 3.34 -53.44
C ASP A 104 25.03 2.99 -53.11
N SER A 105 24.36 3.78 -52.27
CA SER A 105 22.94 3.59 -51.93
C SER A 105 21.98 4.29 -52.90
N GLY A 106 22.47 5.25 -53.68
CA GLY A 106 21.62 6.11 -54.53
C GLY A 106 20.74 7.10 -53.72
N LYS A 107 20.96 7.24 -52.44
CA LYS A 107 20.17 8.08 -51.52
C LYS A 107 20.99 9.25 -51.00
N ALA A 108 20.29 10.37 -50.77
CA ALA A 108 20.92 11.52 -50.12
C ALA A 108 21.41 11.17 -48.71
N THR A 109 22.56 11.70 -48.31
CA THR A 109 23.17 11.48 -47.00
C THR A 109 23.48 12.81 -46.32
N ILE A 110 23.60 12.77 -44.96
CA ILE A 110 24.09 13.87 -44.16
C ILE A 110 25.48 13.51 -43.63
N ALA A 111 26.44 14.39 -43.84
CA ALA A 111 27.76 14.34 -43.27
C ALA A 111 27.93 15.40 -42.18
N GLY A 112 28.61 15.05 -41.11
CA GLY A 112 28.93 16.00 -40.06
C GLY A 112 28.06 15.89 -38.78
N PRO A 113 28.08 16.93 -37.94
CA PRO A 113 28.90 18.16 -38.07
C PRO A 113 30.40 17.88 -38.03
N PHE A 114 31.19 18.70 -38.77
CA PHE A 114 32.66 18.64 -38.91
C PHE A 114 33.28 20.02 -39.14
N ASP A 115 34.58 20.15 -38.88
CA ASP A 115 35.31 21.39 -39.13
C ASP A 115 35.58 21.55 -40.62
N LEU A 116 35.26 22.76 -41.13
CA LEU A 116 35.54 23.13 -42.51
C LEU A 116 37.02 23.52 -42.70
N ILE A 117 37.58 23.23 -43.86
CA ILE A 117 38.98 23.63 -44.24
C ILE A 117 39.15 25.14 -44.19
N GLN A 118 38.09 25.88 -44.54
CA GLN A 118 38.06 27.33 -44.52
C GLN A 118 37.68 27.97 -43.19
N GLY A 119 37.48 27.13 -42.14
CA GLY A 119 37.02 27.52 -40.81
C GLY A 119 35.52 27.44 -40.66
N GLY A 120 35.08 27.22 -39.43
CA GLY A 120 33.70 27.05 -39.05
C GLY A 120 33.28 25.59 -38.91
N TYR A 121 32.18 25.36 -38.19
CA TYR A 121 31.60 24.02 -37.92
C TYR A 121 30.35 23.85 -38.75
N ALA A 122 30.26 22.78 -39.50
CA ALA A 122 29.22 22.61 -40.54
C ALA A 122 28.76 21.19 -40.71
N MET A 123 27.57 21.04 -41.29
CA MET A 123 27.04 19.80 -41.82
C MET A 123 26.79 19.90 -43.31
N ALA A 124 26.90 18.80 -44.03
CA ALA A 124 26.69 18.81 -45.47
C ALA A 124 25.69 17.73 -45.91
N VAL A 125 24.72 18.12 -46.70
CA VAL A 125 23.87 17.23 -47.49
C VAL A 125 24.63 16.82 -48.71
N ARG A 126 24.71 15.53 -49.03
CA ARG A 126 25.31 14.95 -50.24
C ARG A 126 24.26 14.18 -51.00
N LEU A 127 23.88 14.68 -52.16
CA LEU A 127 22.90 14.06 -53.05
C LEU A 127 23.61 13.44 -54.25
N PRO A 128 23.55 12.11 -54.43
CA PRO A 128 24.11 11.47 -55.62
C PRO A 128 23.21 11.69 -56.84
N VAL A 129 23.82 12.00 -57.96
CA VAL A 129 23.12 12.20 -59.21
C VAL A 129 23.57 11.12 -60.21
N PHE A 130 22.60 10.50 -60.86
CA PHE A 130 22.79 9.50 -61.89
C PHE A 130 22.13 9.99 -63.17
N MET A 131 22.81 9.89 -64.31
CA MET A 131 22.32 10.34 -65.59
C MET A 131 22.00 9.17 -66.56
N GLY A 132 21.03 9.35 -67.42
CA GLY A 132 20.57 8.36 -68.38
C GLY A 132 19.31 7.62 -67.98
N GLU A 133 18.60 7.12 -68.97
CA GLU A 133 17.39 6.30 -68.83
C GLU A 133 17.72 4.92 -68.19
N PRO A 134 16.78 4.29 -67.47
CA PRO A 134 16.99 2.99 -66.87
C PRO A 134 17.02 1.80 -67.83
N GLU A 135 17.12 2.02 -69.13
CA GLU A 135 17.11 0.97 -70.13
C GLU A 135 18.52 0.50 -70.49
N GLY A 136 18.82 -0.77 -70.21
CA GLY A 136 20.02 -1.50 -70.66
C GLY A 136 20.96 -1.91 -69.52
N ASP A 137 21.84 -2.85 -69.80
CA ASP A 137 22.80 -3.59 -68.97
C ASP A 137 23.93 -2.73 -68.32
N ILE A 138 23.72 -1.40 -68.22
CA ILE A 138 24.71 -0.45 -67.68
C ILE A 138 24.56 -0.43 -66.15
N THR A 139 25.66 -0.71 -65.44
CA THR A 139 25.68 -0.69 -63.98
C THR A 139 25.35 0.71 -63.44
N ALA A 140 24.73 0.80 -62.24
CA ALA A 140 24.42 2.10 -61.60
C ALA A 140 25.68 2.96 -61.41
N GLN A 141 26.88 2.38 -61.30
CA GLN A 141 28.16 3.09 -61.20
C GLN A 141 28.57 3.81 -62.50
N GLU A 142 28.25 3.23 -63.66
CA GLU A 142 28.57 3.84 -64.97
C GLU A 142 27.67 5.05 -65.28
N LYS A 143 26.49 5.10 -64.66
CA LYS A 143 25.56 6.24 -64.77
C LYS A 143 25.80 7.34 -63.74
N PHE A 144 26.71 7.11 -62.76
CA PHE A 144 27.00 8.09 -61.74
C PHE A 144 27.64 9.34 -62.29
N TRP A 145 26.87 10.45 -62.31
CA TRP A 145 27.36 11.75 -62.77
C TRP A 145 28.27 12.37 -61.68
N GLY A 146 27.90 12.31 -60.40
CA GLY A 146 28.61 12.92 -59.30
C GLY A 146 27.72 13.23 -58.10
N LEU A 147 28.17 14.15 -57.29
CA LEU A 147 27.49 14.62 -56.08
C LEU A 147 27.09 16.08 -56.20
N ILE A 148 25.92 16.43 -55.68
CA ILE A 148 25.52 17.77 -55.31
C ILE A 148 25.71 17.87 -53.82
N CYS A 149 26.46 18.86 -53.33
CA CYS A 149 26.68 19.07 -51.91
C CYS A 149 26.16 20.44 -51.48
N VAL A 150 25.35 20.47 -50.45
CA VAL A 150 24.88 21.71 -49.80
C VAL A 150 25.37 21.69 -48.37
N THR A 151 26.19 22.68 -48.04
CA THR A 151 26.81 22.78 -46.70
C THR A 151 26.14 23.86 -45.91
N PHE A 152 25.77 23.57 -44.67
CA PHE A 152 25.08 24.44 -43.75
C PHE A 152 25.95 24.71 -42.52
N ALA A 153 25.91 25.94 -42.03
CA ALA A 153 26.51 26.28 -40.75
C ALA A 153 25.78 25.49 -39.62
N PHE A 154 26.55 24.92 -38.72
CA PHE A 154 26.04 24.27 -37.53
C PHE A 154 26.52 25.00 -36.29
N PRO A 155 25.65 25.36 -35.32
CA PRO A 155 24.25 24.92 -35.21
C PRO A 155 23.20 25.77 -35.95
N ASP A 156 23.56 26.82 -36.69
CA ASP A 156 22.68 27.84 -37.26
C ASP A 156 21.55 27.24 -38.11
N VAL A 157 21.79 26.10 -38.76
CA VAL A 157 20.77 25.37 -39.54
C VAL A 157 19.58 24.95 -38.64
N LEU A 158 19.76 24.85 -37.34
CA LEU A 158 18.73 24.51 -36.34
C LEU A 158 18.06 25.74 -35.72
N ASP A 159 18.47 26.99 -36.08
CA ASP A 159 17.85 28.20 -35.53
C ASP A 159 16.31 28.24 -35.67
N PRO A 160 15.69 27.74 -36.76
CA PRO A 160 14.24 27.72 -36.87
C PRO A 160 13.56 26.82 -35.82
N VAL A 161 14.28 25.86 -35.23
CA VAL A 161 13.76 24.97 -34.17
C VAL A 161 13.58 25.73 -32.86
N LYS A 162 14.42 26.77 -32.62
CA LYS A 162 14.40 27.59 -31.40
C LYS A 162 14.65 26.74 -30.13
N LEU A 163 15.71 25.92 -30.13
CA LEU A 163 16.07 25.06 -28.99
C LEU A 163 16.28 25.85 -27.69
N GLU A 164 16.71 27.11 -27.76
CA GLU A 164 16.86 28.00 -26.62
C GLU A 164 15.54 28.27 -25.87
N TYR A 165 14.38 28.08 -26.51
CA TYR A 165 13.08 28.19 -25.83
C TYR A 165 12.82 27.03 -24.84
N LEU A 166 13.48 25.88 -24.97
CA LEU A 166 13.43 24.82 -23.99
C LEU A 166 13.95 25.32 -22.64
N ASP A 167 15.02 26.10 -22.64
CA ASP A 167 15.59 26.73 -21.45
C ASP A 167 14.61 27.71 -20.79
N LYS A 168 13.88 28.50 -21.58
CA LYS A 168 12.83 29.40 -21.11
C LYS A 168 11.59 28.66 -20.58
N GLN A 169 11.35 27.45 -21.05
CA GLN A 169 10.29 26.57 -20.59
C GLN A 169 10.70 25.72 -19.37
N ASN A 170 11.85 26.05 -18.78
CA ASN A 170 12.39 25.36 -17.62
C ASN A 170 12.84 23.91 -17.88
N TYR A 171 13.35 23.66 -19.10
CA TYR A 171 13.94 22.38 -19.49
C TYR A 171 15.44 22.52 -19.80
N VAL A 172 16.19 21.51 -19.40
CA VAL A 172 17.57 21.26 -19.82
C VAL A 172 17.52 20.30 -21.01
N TYR A 173 18.32 20.55 -22.04
CA TYR A 173 18.34 19.70 -23.23
C TYR A 173 19.75 19.32 -23.68
N GLN A 174 19.83 18.22 -24.41
CA GLN A 174 21.01 17.77 -25.13
C GLN A 174 20.60 17.14 -26.44
N LEU A 175 21.18 17.61 -27.54
CA LEU A 175 21.10 16.95 -28.84
C LEU A 175 22.42 16.18 -29.06
N SER A 176 22.31 14.91 -29.38
CA SER A 176 23.45 14.03 -29.63
C SER A 176 23.22 13.17 -30.85
N ARG A 177 24.29 12.66 -31.43
CA ARG A 177 24.25 11.64 -32.49
C ARG A 177 24.92 10.34 -32.02
N ILE A 178 24.53 9.25 -32.65
CA ILE A 178 25.26 7.99 -32.47
C ILE A 178 26.37 7.90 -33.52
N HIS A 179 27.61 7.66 -33.09
CA HIS A 179 28.70 7.38 -34.01
C HIS A 179 28.43 6.09 -34.77
N PRO A 180 28.46 6.09 -36.07
CA PRO A 180 28.01 4.92 -36.83
C PRO A 180 28.91 3.69 -36.69
N ASP A 181 30.21 3.86 -36.39
CA ASP A 181 31.16 2.77 -36.31
C ASP A 181 31.38 2.29 -34.85
N THR A 182 31.45 3.22 -33.89
CA THR A 182 31.73 2.90 -32.49
C THR A 182 30.49 2.73 -31.66
N GLY A 183 29.34 3.25 -32.12
CA GLY A 183 28.10 3.31 -31.32
C GLY A 183 28.12 4.37 -30.22
N ASP A 184 29.19 5.13 -30.10
CA ASP A 184 29.35 6.14 -29.07
C ASP A 184 28.39 7.32 -29.27
N ARG A 185 27.97 7.90 -28.18
CA ARG A 185 27.11 9.08 -28.19
C ARG A 185 27.93 10.35 -28.24
N ILE A 186 27.87 11.08 -29.34
CA ILE A 186 28.57 12.35 -29.55
C ILE A 186 27.58 13.48 -29.30
N VAL A 187 27.91 14.39 -28.38
CA VAL A 187 27.09 15.56 -28.06
C VAL A 187 27.29 16.61 -29.17
N LEU A 188 26.18 17.04 -29.78
CA LEU A 188 26.16 18.09 -30.80
C LEU A 188 25.88 19.47 -30.18
N LEU A 189 24.84 19.54 -29.35
CA LEU A 189 24.39 20.73 -28.64
C LEU A 189 23.92 20.35 -27.26
N ARG A 190 24.13 21.24 -26.27
CA ARG A 190 23.59 21.08 -24.92
C ARG A 190 23.35 22.44 -24.26
N SER A 191 22.39 22.49 -23.34
CA SER A 191 22.26 23.57 -22.37
C SER A 191 23.36 23.50 -21.31
N ALA A 192 23.49 24.55 -20.51
CA ALA A 192 24.58 24.67 -19.51
C ALA A 192 24.50 23.64 -18.38
N GLU A 193 23.31 23.18 -18.03
CA GLU A 193 23.09 22.25 -16.91
C GLU A 193 23.17 20.78 -17.35
N THR A 194 23.40 19.90 -16.36
CA THR A 194 23.47 18.45 -16.60
C THR A 194 22.06 17.82 -16.62
N LEU A 195 21.88 16.82 -17.49
CA LEU A 195 20.65 16.06 -17.57
C LEU A 195 20.54 15.06 -16.40
N VAL A 196 19.36 14.98 -15.81
CA VAL A 196 19.04 14.01 -14.76
C VAL A 196 17.87 13.14 -15.23
N GLU A 197 18.11 11.85 -15.45
CA GLU A 197 17.11 10.90 -15.96
C GLU A 197 16.28 11.45 -17.14
N PRO A 198 16.88 11.85 -18.27
CA PRO A 198 16.19 12.55 -19.33
C PRO A 198 15.11 11.71 -20.00
N VAL A 199 14.10 12.37 -20.52
CA VAL A 199 13.22 11.81 -21.56
C VAL A 199 13.88 12.00 -22.91
N GLU A 200 13.94 10.95 -23.70
CA GLU A 200 14.66 10.92 -24.96
C GLU A 200 13.76 10.62 -26.14
N ARG A 201 14.08 11.25 -27.30
CA ARG A 201 13.45 10.96 -28.55
C ARG A 201 14.49 10.86 -29.67
N LYS A 202 14.38 9.83 -30.48
CA LYS A 202 15.17 9.71 -31.71
C LYS A 202 14.62 10.62 -32.78
N VAL A 203 15.53 11.33 -33.48
CA VAL A 203 15.28 12.09 -34.67
C VAL A 203 15.88 11.30 -35.82
N HIS A 204 15.05 10.70 -36.63
CA HIS A 204 15.47 9.86 -37.75
C HIS A 204 15.87 10.73 -38.93
N LEU A 205 17.13 10.63 -39.35
CA LEU A 205 17.69 11.25 -40.52
C LEU A 205 18.06 10.17 -41.55
N PRO A 206 18.26 10.50 -42.84
CA PRO A 206 18.43 9.50 -43.87
C PRO A 206 19.53 8.46 -43.63
N ASN A 207 20.63 8.83 -42.98
CA ASN A 207 21.75 7.95 -42.69
C ASN A 207 22.28 8.08 -41.27
N ALA A 208 21.53 8.73 -40.39
CA ALA A 208 21.95 8.93 -38.99
C ALA A 208 20.75 9.04 -38.06
N ASP A 209 20.89 8.55 -36.85
CA ASP A 209 19.94 8.80 -35.78
C ASP A 209 20.53 9.85 -34.81
N TRP A 210 19.81 10.95 -34.64
CA TRP A 210 20.09 11.87 -33.56
C TRP A 210 19.17 11.59 -32.37
N ILE A 211 19.57 12.02 -31.19
CA ILE A 211 18.80 11.83 -29.96
C ILE A 211 18.65 13.19 -29.30
N LEU A 212 17.42 13.63 -29.16
CA LEU A 212 17.09 14.77 -28.32
C LEU A 212 16.72 14.27 -26.94
N SER A 213 17.44 14.73 -25.92
CA SER A 213 17.23 14.41 -24.52
C SER A 213 16.79 15.66 -23.78
N VAL A 214 15.76 15.56 -22.95
CA VAL A 214 15.19 16.70 -22.22
C VAL A 214 14.89 16.29 -20.77
N THR A 215 15.20 17.17 -19.80
CA THR A 215 14.83 17.03 -18.39
C THR A 215 14.41 18.39 -17.83
N PRO A 216 13.51 18.46 -16.83
CA PRO A 216 13.22 19.72 -16.15
C PRO A 216 14.46 20.29 -15.47
N LYS A 217 14.60 21.62 -15.42
CA LYS A 217 15.63 22.30 -14.60
C LYS A 217 15.47 21.90 -13.13
N GLY A 218 16.60 21.60 -12.48
CA GLY A 218 16.57 21.07 -11.11
C GLY A 218 16.12 19.62 -10.97
N GLY A 219 15.92 18.93 -12.12
CA GLY A 219 15.49 17.52 -12.16
C GLY A 219 13.99 17.32 -11.92
N TRP A 220 13.61 16.07 -11.72
CA TRP A 220 12.21 15.70 -11.46
C TRP A 220 11.79 16.07 -10.04
N ASN A 221 10.55 16.53 -9.85
CA ASN A 221 10.05 16.92 -8.54
C ASN A 221 9.91 15.72 -7.61
N TRP A 222 10.90 15.48 -6.77
CA TRP A 222 10.96 14.40 -5.78
C TRP A 222 10.16 14.70 -4.51
N SER A 223 9.81 15.97 -4.27
CA SER A 223 9.09 16.38 -3.05
C SER A 223 7.76 15.68 -2.86
N ILE A 224 7.03 15.40 -3.94
CA ILE A 224 5.78 14.63 -3.90
C ILE A 224 6.02 13.17 -3.47
N ARG A 225 7.14 12.56 -3.88
CA ARG A 225 7.49 11.19 -3.42
C ARG A 225 7.78 11.16 -1.93
N TYR A 226 8.59 12.08 -1.43
CA TYR A 226 8.89 12.14 0.00
C TYR A 226 7.65 12.46 0.84
N ALA A 227 6.76 13.34 0.38
CA ALA A 227 5.49 13.61 1.02
C ALA A 227 4.58 12.38 1.07
N SER A 228 4.46 11.63 -0.02
CA SER A 228 3.64 10.40 -0.05
C SER A 228 4.23 9.28 0.83
N PHE A 229 5.55 9.11 0.88
CA PHE A 229 6.21 8.20 1.82
C PHE A 229 5.98 8.63 3.27
N GLY A 230 6.09 9.93 3.58
CA GLY A 230 5.82 10.47 4.90
C GLY A 230 4.39 10.21 5.36
N ILE A 231 3.41 10.45 4.50
CA ILE A 231 1.98 10.18 4.77
C ILE A 231 1.74 8.67 4.98
N ALA A 232 2.29 7.82 4.12
CA ALA A 232 2.14 6.36 4.25
C ALA A 232 2.75 5.84 5.57
N THR A 233 3.92 6.34 5.95
CA THR A 233 4.57 6.00 7.22
C THR A 233 3.73 6.48 8.41
N PHE A 234 3.20 7.71 8.37
CA PHE A 234 2.34 8.25 9.41
C PHE A 234 1.06 7.42 9.58
N ILE A 235 0.38 7.06 8.48
CA ILE A 235 -0.81 6.21 8.52
C ILE A 235 -0.47 4.83 9.11
N SER A 236 0.67 4.24 8.75
CA SER A 236 1.11 2.94 9.27
C SER A 236 1.35 2.98 10.78
N ILE A 237 2.00 4.04 11.29
CA ILE A 237 2.21 4.25 12.72
C ILE A 237 0.88 4.43 13.45
N LEU A 238 -0.01 5.27 12.92
CA LEU A 238 -1.34 5.50 13.50
C LEU A 238 -2.15 4.21 13.59
N PHE A 239 -2.16 3.41 12.52
CA PHE A 239 -2.83 2.10 12.50
C PHE A 239 -2.26 1.16 13.56
N SER A 240 -0.93 1.09 13.69
CA SER A 240 -0.26 0.28 14.71
C SER A 240 -0.64 0.70 16.14
N CYS A 241 -0.71 2.01 16.39
CA CYS A 241 -1.15 2.54 17.69
C CYS A 241 -2.61 2.19 18.01
N VAL A 242 -3.51 2.29 17.02
CA VAL A 242 -4.94 1.94 17.18
C VAL A 242 -5.10 0.46 17.49
N VAL A 243 -4.38 -0.42 16.77
CA VAL A 243 -4.40 -1.86 17.04
C VAL A 243 -3.86 -2.17 18.44
N GLY A 244 -2.75 -1.55 18.84
CA GLY A 244 -2.18 -1.70 20.18
C GLY A 244 -3.16 -1.31 21.28
N LEU A 245 -3.82 -0.15 21.14
CA LEU A 245 -4.83 0.32 22.08
C LEU A 245 -6.05 -0.62 22.14
N ALA A 246 -6.51 -1.13 21.01
CA ALA A 246 -7.63 -2.08 20.96
C ALA A 246 -7.32 -3.40 21.68
N VAL A 247 -6.10 -3.91 21.53
CA VAL A 247 -5.63 -5.12 22.24
C VAL A 247 -5.55 -4.88 23.75
N ASP A 248 -5.03 -3.72 24.17
CA ASP A 248 -4.94 -3.38 25.60
C ASP A 248 -6.33 -3.23 26.22
N LEU A 249 -7.25 -2.55 25.57
CA LEU A 249 -8.64 -2.45 26.01
C LEU A 249 -9.34 -3.81 26.12
N ALA A 250 -9.08 -4.74 25.19
CA ALA A 250 -9.62 -6.09 25.23
C ALA A 250 -9.08 -6.87 26.44
N HIS A 251 -7.78 -6.72 26.76
CA HIS A 251 -7.18 -7.33 27.94
C HIS A 251 -7.73 -6.76 29.25
N GLN A 252 -7.90 -5.44 29.33
CA GLN A 252 -8.50 -4.78 30.49
C GLN A 252 -9.94 -5.24 30.71
N LYS A 253 -10.75 -5.29 29.63
CA LYS A 253 -12.12 -5.79 29.69
C LYS A 253 -12.17 -7.22 30.22
N LYS A 254 -11.34 -8.13 29.71
CA LYS A 254 -11.27 -9.53 30.19
C LYS A 254 -10.87 -9.62 31.64
N ARG A 255 -9.93 -8.77 32.10
CA ARG A 255 -9.55 -8.68 33.52
C ARG A 255 -10.71 -8.25 34.42
N LEU A 256 -11.46 -7.22 34.01
CA LEU A 256 -12.65 -6.74 34.70
C LEU A 256 -13.74 -7.82 34.75
N GLU A 257 -13.94 -8.58 33.69
CA GLU A 257 -14.89 -9.69 33.63
C GLU A 257 -14.52 -10.79 34.64
N LEU A 258 -13.23 -11.18 34.71
CA LEU A 258 -12.74 -12.17 35.66
C LEU A 258 -12.91 -11.71 37.10
N MET A 259 -12.60 -10.45 37.42
CA MET A 259 -12.84 -9.87 38.74
C MET A 259 -14.34 -9.78 39.11
N SER A 260 -15.22 -9.74 38.12
CA SER A 260 -16.67 -9.67 38.26
C SER A 260 -17.36 -11.04 38.36
N GLU A 261 -16.63 -12.17 38.25
CA GLU A 261 -17.18 -13.52 38.29
C GLU A 261 -17.04 -14.23 39.63
N HIS A 262 -16.24 -13.64 40.52
CA HIS A 262 -16.01 -14.21 41.88
C HIS A 262 -16.49 -13.27 42.96
N ASP A 263 -16.88 -13.85 44.09
CA ASP A 263 -17.17 -13.13 45.34
C ASP A 263 -15.85 -12.64 45.97
N PRO A 264 -15.73 -11.34 46.27
CA PRO A 264 -14.46 -10.78 46.72
C PRO A 264 -14.06 -11.25 48.14
N LEU A 265 -15.00 -11.71 48.96
CA LEU A 265 -14.72 -12.18 50.31
C LEU A 265 -14.25 -13.65 50.30
N THR A 266 -15.02 -14.53 49.69
CA THR A 266 -14.78 -15.99 49.76
C THR A 266 -13.98 -16.54 48.60
N GLY A 267 -13.77 -15.74 47.51
CA GLY A 267 -13.15 -16.21 46.29
C GLY A 267 -13.98 -17.21 45.48
N LEU A 268 -15.16 -17.59 45.93
CA LEU A 268 -16.07 -18.49 45.24
C LEU A 268 -16.68 -17.83 44.00
N PRO A 269 -17.09 -18.60 42.97
CA PRO A 269 -17.94 -18.10 41.90
C PRO A 269 -19.17 -17.38 42.45
N ASN A 270 -19.54 -16.29 41.79
CA ASN A 270 -20.69 -15.46 42.20
C ASN A 270 -21.97 -15.82 41.43
N ARG A 271 -23.06 -15.08 41.71
CA ARG A 271 -24.37 -15.27 41.08
C ARG A 271 -24.31 -15.29 39.55
N ARG A 272 -23.39 -14.53 38.91
CA ARG A 272 -23.25 -14.49 37.41
C ARG A 272 -22.75 -15.83 36.88
N VAL A 273 -21.80 -16.43 37.57
CA VAL A 273 -21.29 -17.76 37.23
C VAL A 273 -22.35 -18.83 37.44
N LEU A 274 -23.18 -18.73 38.52
CA LEU A 274 -24.28 -19.65 38.72
C LEU A 274 -25.18 -19.77 37.49
N PHE A 275 -25.69 -18.64 36.98
CA PHE A 275 -26.59 -18.66 35.83
C PHE A 275 -25.92 -19.26 34.61
N ARG A 276 -24.68 -18.90 34.34
CA ARG A 276 -23.92 -19.45 33.21
C ARG A 276 -23.72 -20.96 33.30
N GLU A 277 -23.40 -21.48 34.47
CA GLU A 277 -23.16 -22.93 34.66
C GLU A 277 -24.47 -23.73 34.61
N LEU A 278 -25.56 -23.19 35.12
CA LEU A 278 -26.89 -23.84 35.04
C LEU A 278 -27.41 -23.85 33.58
N GLU A 279 -27.27 -22.72 32.83
CA GLU A 279 -27.64 -22.65 31.40
C GLU A 279 -26.87 -23.68 30.58
N LYS A 280 -25.54 -23.77 30.77
CA LYS A 280 -24.72 -24.79 30.10
C LYS A 280 -25.16 -26.23 30.40
N ALA A 281 -25.46 -26.53 31.68
CA ALA A 281 -25.90 -27.85 32.09
C ALA A 281 -27.26 -28.20 31.48
N MET A 282 -28.18 -27.24 31.38
CA MET A 282 -29.51 -27.38 30.81
C MET A 282 -29.43 -27.55 29.29
N GLU A 283 -28.62 -26.72 28.58
CA GLU A 283 -28.35 -26.86 27.14
C GLU A 283 -27.79 -28.26 26.79
N ALA A 284 -26.87 -28.74 27.63
CA ALA A 284 -26.28 -30.06 27.49
C ALA A 284 -27.25 -31.22 27.93
N LYS A 285 -28.46 -30.90 28.42
CA LYS A 285 -29.44 -31.82 28.96
C LYS A 285 -28.83 -32.75 30.04
N ARG A 286 -27.86 -32.25 30.82
CA ARG A 286 -27.23 -33.02 31.89
C ARG A 286 -28.05 -32.89 33.18
N PRO A 287 -28.47 -34.00 33.81
CA PRO A 287 -29.18 -33.93 35.08
C PRO A 287 -28.24 -33.35 36.16
N PHE A 288 -28.81 -32.55 37.06
CA PHE A 288 -28.10 -32.00 38.21
C PHE A 288 -29.05 -31.75 39.36
N ALA A 289 -28.49 -31.73 40.56
CA ALA A 289 -29.19 -31.29 41.76
C ALA A 289 -28.63 -29.93 42.20
N LEU A 290 -29.53 -28.99 42.44
CA LEU A 290 -29.23 -27.68 42.99
C LEU A 290 -29.58 -27.67 44.48
N CYS A 291 -28.63 -27.28 45.31
CA CYS A 291 -28.83 -27.08 46.74
C CYS A 291 -28.66 -25.63 47.10
N TYR A 292 -29.73 -25.01 47.56
CA TYR A 292 -29.71 -23.68 48.16
C TYR A 292 -29.41 -23.78 49.65
N MET A 293 -28.48 -23.00 50.18
CA MET A 293 -28.02 -23.07 51.58
C MET A 293 -27.94 -21.66 52.15
N ASP A 294 -28.33 -21.55 53.43
CA ASP A 294 -28.32 -20.30 54.21
C ASP A 294 -27.79 -20.61 55.61
N LEU A 295 -26.85 -19.82 56.13
CA LEU A 295 -26.37 -19.96 57.47
C LEU A 295 -27.41 -19.37 58.46
N ASP A 296 -27.97 -20.22 59.28
CA ASP A 296 -28.97 -19.81 60.27
C ASP A 296 -28.36 -18.87 61.29
N ASP A 297 -29.10 -17.79 61.59
CA ASP A 297 -28.76 -16.78 62.59
C ASP A 297 -27.41 -16.06 62.37
N PHE A 298 -26.91 -16.04 61.10
CA PHE A 298 -25.65 -15.37 60.75
C PHE A 298 -25.65 -13.87 61.12
N LYS A 299 -26.80 -13.20 60.99
CA LYS A 299 -26.96 -11.82 61.45
C LYS A 299 -26.66 -11.66 62.95
N GLN A 300 -27.09 -12.62 63.76
CA GLN A 300 -26.81 -12.59 65.21
C GLN A 300 -25.31 -12.75 65.48
N VAL A 301 -24.60 -13.55 64.73
CA VAL A 301 -23.13 -13.65 64.80
C VAL A 301 -22.48 -12.30 64.53
N ASN A 302 -22.88 -11.59 63.45
CA ASN A 302 -22.39 -10.27 63.16
C ASN A 302 -22.72 -9.25 64.23
N ASP A 303 -23.95 -9.27 64.75
CA ASP A 303 -24.41 -8.32 65.76
C ASP A 303 -23.70 -8.57 67.13
N THR A 304 -23.27 -9.81 67.41
CA THR A 304 -22.65 -10.21 68.71
C THR A 304 -21.13 -10.09 68.63
N TYR A 305 -20.50 -10.50 67.57
CA TYR A 305 -19.05 -10.67 67.44
C TYR A 305 -18.38 -9.75 66.40
N GLY A 306 -19.17 -8.94 65.71
CA GLY A 306 -18.68 -8.01 64.68
C GLY A 306 -18.58 -8.64 63.30
N HIS A 307 -18.50 -7.76 62.30
CA HIS A 307 -18.45 -8.17 60.89
C HIS A 307 -17.18 -8.95 60.53
N ASP A 308 -16.05 -8.61 61.14
CA ASP A 308 -14.78 -9.32 60.88
C ASP A 308 -14.87 -10.81 61.28
N CYS A 309 -15.53 -11.12 62.41
CA CYS A 309 -15.78 -12.50 62.84
C CYS A 309 -16.77 -13.21 61.86
N GLY A 310 -17.81 -12.51 61.42
CA GLY A 310 -18.74 -13.02 60.41
C GLY A 310 -18.06 -13.32 59.08
N ASP A 311 -17.16 -12.45 58.62
CA ASP A 311 -16.38 -12.63 57.39
C ASP A 311 -15.43 -13.83 57.49
N GLN A 312 -14.78 -14.01 58.65
CA GLN A 312 -13.96 -15.20 58.91
C GLN A 312 -14.81 -16.48 58.91
N LEU A 313 -16.00 -16.44 59.51
CA LEU A 313 -16.95 -17.57 59.47
C LEU A 313 -17.37 -17.92 58.05
N LEU A 314 -17.71 -16.94 57.22
CA LEU A 314 -18.08 -17.15 55.81
C LEU A 314 -16.94 -17.76 55.00
N ASN A 315 -15.71 -17.30 55.22
CA ASN A 315 -14.52 -17.85 54.55
C ASN A 315 -14.29 -19.31 54.95
N GLY A 316 -14.28 -19.58 56.28
CA GLY A 316 -14.10 -20.94 56.77
C GLY A 316 -15.21 -21.89 56.33
N PHE A 317 -16.47 -21.41 56.27
CA PHE A 317 -17.60 -22.16 55.75
C PHE A 317 -17.43 -22.47 54.26
N ALA A 318 -17.06 -21.49 53.47
CA ALA A 318 -16.79 -21.66 52.04
C ALA A 318 -15.67 -22.68 51.77
N GLU A 319 -14.56 -22.62 52.50
CA GLU A 319 -13.43 -23.54 52.39
C GLU A 319 -13.82 -24.98 52.72
N ARG A 320 -14.56 -25.19 53.85
CA ARG A 320 -15.02 -26.52 54.26
C ARG A 320 -16.04 -27.09 53.25
N LEU A 321 -17.01 -26.27 52.78
CA LEU A 321 -17.96 -26.65 51.77
C LEU A 321 -17.27 -27.03 50.45
N GLN A 322 -16.33 -26.23 50.02
CA GLN A 322 -15.58 -26.46 48.75
C GLN A 322 -14.78 -27.78 48.87
N SER A 323 -14.16 -28.03 50.03
CA SER A 323 -13.42 -29.26 50.28
C SER A 323 -14.31 -30.48 50.29
N ALA A 324 -15.48 -30.39 50.95
CA ALA A 324 -16.46 -31.48 51.03
C ALA A 324 -17.14 -31.77 49.70
N LEU A 325 -17.38 -30.73 48.87
CA LEU A 325 -17.95 -30.87 47.52
C LEU A 325 -16.92 -31.45 46.52
N SER A 326 -15.63 -31.18 46.74
CA SER A 326 -14.53 -31.64 45.87
C SER A 326 -14.80 -31.36 44.37
N THR A 327 -14.51 -32.32 43.50
CA THR A 327 -14.73 -32.22 42.04
C THR A 327 -16.14 -32.62 41.59
N ALA A 328 -17.02 -32.99 42.54
CA ALA A 328 -18.34 -33.49 42.19
C ALA A 328 -19.37 -32.41 41.80
N GLY A 329 -19.02 -31.14 42.02
CA GLY A 329 -19.93 -30.04 41.75
C GLY A 329 -19.27 -28.67 41.77
N THR A 330 -20.09 -27.63 41.68
CA THR A 330 -19.66 -26.22 41.72
C THR A 330 -20.33 -25.56 42.92
N LEU A 331 -19.55 -24.88 43.75
CA LEU A 331 -20.02 -24.05 44.86
C LEU A 331 -20.01 -22.58 44.48
N ILE A 332 -21.06 -21.89 44.81
CA ILE A 332 -21.31 -20.49 44.43
C ILE A 332 -21.77 -19.72 45.69
N ARG A 333 -21.32 -18.49 45.86
CA ARG A 333 -21.90 -17.57 46.87
C ARG A 333 -22.76 -16.53 46.16
N LEU A 334 -24.03 -16.42 46.60
CA LEU A 334 -24.97 -15.44 46.03
C LEU A 334 -24.78 -14.04 46.63
N GLY A 335 -24.41 -13.98 47.89
CA GLY A 335 -24.21 -12.78 48.67
C GLY A 335 -24.69 -12.99 50.13
N GLY A 336 -24.21 -12.20 51.08
CA GLY A 336 -24.53 -12.39 52.51
C GLY A 336 -24.14 -13.80 52.98
N ASP A 337 -25.08 -14.53 53.55
CA ASP A 337 -25.00 -15.88 54.09
C ASP A 337 -25.52 -16.98 53.18
N GLU A 338 -25.82 -16.63 51.89
CA GLU A 338 -26.46 -17.53 50.92
C GLU A 338 -25.42 -18.21 50.01
N PHE A 339 -25.46 -19.53 49.93
CA PHE A 339 -24.61 -20.36 49.10
C PHE A 339 -25.46 -21.30 48.21
N ILE A 340 -24.96 -21.62 47.05
CA ILE A 340 -25.53 -22.63 46.15
C ILE A 340 -24.47 -23.67 45.79
N ALA A 341 -24.82 -24.94 45.92
CA ALA A 341 -24.02 -26.04 45.40
C ALA A 341 -24.78 -26.74 44.25
N ILE A 342 -24.09 -27.01 43.15
CA ILE A 342 -24.62 -27.77 42.01
C ILE A 342 -23.90 -29.13 42.00
N LEU A 343 -24.62 -30.21 42.09
CA LEU A 343 -24.11 -31.57 41.89
C LEU A 343 -24.50 -32.07 40.50
N TYR A 344 -23.54 -32.28 39.65
CA TYR A 344 -23.77 -32.75 38.28
C TYR A 344 -23.98 -34.27 38.24
N GLY A 345 -24.84 -34.77 37.32
CA GLY A 345 -25.08 -36.16 37.11
C GLY A 345 -25.97 -36.81 38.18
N VAL A 346 -26.71 -36.01 38.95
CA VAL A 346 -27.65 -36.50 39.98
C VAL A 346 -29.09 -36.20 39.55
N SER A 347 -29.90 -37.22 39.44
CA SER A 347 -31.32 -37.16 39.00
C SER A 347 -32.32 -37.59 40.07
N GLU A 348 -31.85 -38.13 41.19
CA GLU A 348 -32.70 -38.65 42.27
C GLU A 348 -32.56 -37.81 43.54
N ARG A 349 -33.68 -37.36 44.07
CA ARG A 349 -33.75 -36.51 45.26
C ARG A 349 -33.16 -37.17 46.51
N CYS A 350 -33.34 -38.46 46.69
CA CYS A 350 -32.75 -39.19 47.84
C CYS A 350 -31.22 -39.22 47.76
N ILE A 351 -30.64 -39.40 46.55
CA ILE A 351 -29.18 -39.40 46.36
C ILE A 351 -28.62 -37.98 46.56
N ALA A 352 -29.26 -36.94 46.01
CA ALA A 352 -28.89 -35.57 46.24
C ALA A 352 -28.93 -35.20 47.70
N GLY A 353 -30.04 -35.48 48.40
CA GLY A 353 -30.24 -35.18 49.79
C GLY A 353 -29.23 -35.87 50.70
N GLU A 354 -28.93 -37.14 50.43
CA GLU A 354 -27.92 -37.89 51.22
C GLU A 354 -26.50 -37.33 51.00
N ARG A 355 -26.14 -36.96 49.77
CA ARG A 355 -24.83 -36.34 49.50
C ARG A 355 -24.69 -34.99 50.22
N PHE A 356 -25.69 -34.12 50.11
CA PHE A 356 -25.65 -32.81 50.77
C PHE A 356 -25.70 -32.94 52.31
N ARG A 357 -26.50 -33.88 52.84
CA ARG A 357 -26.53 -34.14 54.26
C ARG A 357 -25.13 -34.53 54.80
N ARG A 358 -24.48 -35.52 54.15
CA ARG A 358 -23.10 -35.93 54.54
C ARG A 358 -22.12 -34.78 54.44
N MET A 359 -22.23 -33.93 53.45
CA MET A 359 -21.40 -32.75 53.27
C MET A 359 -21.60 -31.79 54.46
N LEU A 360 -22.85 -31.50 54.84
CA LEU A 360 -23.14 -30.62 55.95
C LEU A 360 -22.71 -31.20 57.29
N GLU A 361 -22.84 -32.53 57.46
CA GLU A 361 -22.35 -33.23 58.68
C GLU A 361 -20.82 -33.12 58.79
N ALA A 362 -20.11 -33.29 57.67
CA ALA A 362 -18.65 -33.15 57.66
C ALA A 362 -18.19 -31.72 57.99
N ILE A 363 -18.93 -30.69 57.54
CA ILE A 363 -18.65 -29.29 57.79
C ILE A 363 -18.92 -28.90 59.23
N GLY A 364 -20.00 -29.45 59.82
CA GLY A 364 -20.42 -29.21 61.18
C GLY A 364 -19.74 -30.13 62.26
N SER A 365 -18.84 -31.05 61.86
CA SER A 365 -18.16 -31.99 62.73
C SER A 365 -17.20 -31.32 63.74
N GLU A 366 -16.67 -30.15 63.32
CA GLU A 366 -15.74 -29.36 64.16
C GLU A 366 -16.19 -27.91 64.23
N PRO A 367 -16.09 -27.25 65.41
CA PRO A 367 -16.42 -25.84 65.54
C PRO A 367 -15.47 -24.98 64.67
N TYR A 368 -15.92 -23.77 64.33
CA TYR A 368 -15.08 -22.74 63.74
C TYR A 368 -14.39 -21.95 64.84
N HIS A 369 -13.07 -22.06 64.93
CA HIS A 369 -12.26 -21.36 65.88
C HIS A 369 -11.92 -19.96 65.39
N LEU A 370 -12.66 -18.95 65.79
CA LEU A 370 -12.56 -17.59 65.32
C LEU A 370 -12.24 -16.65 66.47
N GLU A 371 -11.07 -16.02 66.50
CA GLU A 371 -10.63 -15.07 67.51
C GLU A 371 -10.82 -15.54 68.97
N GLY A 372 -10.67 -16.84 69.19
CA GLY A 372 -10.82 -17.42 70.56
C GLY A 372 -12.27 -17.81 70.91
N ILE A 373 -13.16 -17.78 69.96
CA ILE A 373 -14.58 -18.16 70.05
C ILE A 373 -14.83 -19.40 69.23
N ASP A 374 -15.54 -20.36 69.75
CA ASP A 374 -15.96 -21.56 69.01
C ASP A 374 -17.40 -21.40 68.56
N LEU A 375 -17.56 -21.27 67.19
CA LEU A 375 -18.87 -21.17 66.59
C LEU A 375 -19.21 -22.44 65.83
N ASN A 376 -20.47 -22.90 65.97
CA ASN A 376 -20.97 -24.00 65.18
C ASN A 376 -22.30 -23.58 64.52
N PRO A 377 -22.25 -22.87 63.42
CA PRO A 377 -23.44 -22.33 62.76
C PRO A 377 -24.31 -23.48 62.25
N ALA A 378 -25.61 -23.31 62.42
CA ALA A 378 -26.58 -24.17 61.77
C ALA A 378 -26.77 -23.73 60.30
N VAL A 379 -27.09 -24.68 59.43
CA VAL A 379 -27.31 -24.44 57.99
C VAL A 379 -28.67 -24.98 57.59
N SER A 380 -29.46 -24.16 56.98
CA SER A 380 -30.71 -24.58 56.32
C SER A 380 -30.44 -24.84 54.83
N MET A 381 -31.04 -25.91 54.32
CA MET A 381 -30.84 -26.28 52.91
C MET A 381 -32.14 -26.64 52.24
N GLY A 382 -32.22 -26.38 50.93
CA GLY A 382 -33.30 -26.82 50.03
C GLY A 382 -32.79 -27.34 48.70
N LEU A 383 -33.48 -28.29 48.15
CA LEU A 383 -33.07 -29.02 46.95
C LEU A 383 -34.06 -28.81 45.81
N ALA A 384 -33.51 -28.75 44.59
CA ALA A 384 -34.28 -28.88 43.35
C ALA A 384 -33.49 -29.70 42.34
N LEU A 385 -34.19 -30.50 41.55
CA LEU A 385 -33.57 -31.39 40.57
C LEU A 385 -33.98 -31.04 39.13
N TYR A 386 -32.98 -30.96 38.25
CA TYR A 386 -33.19 -30.84 36.83
C TYR A 386 -32.97 -32.18 36.12
N PRO A 387 -33.81 -32.57 35.18
CA PRO A 387 -35.09 -31.96 34.77
C PRO A 387 -36.32 -32.50 35.52
N SER A 388 -36.12 -33.35 36.50
CA SER A 388 -37.21 -34.14 37.12
C SER A 388 -38.24 -33.31 37.89
N GLU A 389 -37.83 -32.17 38.49
CA GLU A 389 -38.71 -31.33 39.29
C GLU A 389 -39.02 -29.99 38.65
N ALA A 390 -38.09 -29.48 37.81
CA ALA A 390 -38.30 -28.29 37.00
C ALA A 390 -37.38 -28.30 35.77
N ASP A 391 -37.82 -27.65 34.70
CA ASP A 391 -37.13 -27.55 33.43
C ASP A 391 -36.64 -26.13 33.09
N SER A 392 -36.92 -25.18 33.97
CA SER A 392 -36.47 -23.80 33.85
C SER A 392 -35.64 -23.35 35.04
N LEU A 393 -34.65 -22.48 34.81
CA LEU A 393 -33.77 -21.94 35.82
C LEU A 393 -34.54 -21.26 36.97
N GLU A 394 -35.55 -20.45 36.59
CA GLU A 394 -36.34 -19.71 37.59
C GLU A 394 -37.18 -20.65 38.44
N ALA A 395 -37.71 -21.72 37.86
CA ALA A 395 -38.46 -22.70 38.60
C ALA A 395 -37.56 -23.51 39.56
N LEU A 396 -36.35 -23.91 39.12
CA LEU A 396 -35.39 -24.60 39.96
C LEU A 396 -34.97 -23.78 41.15
N MET A 397 -34.63 -22.49 40.93
CA MET A 397 -34.22 -21.57 42.01
C MET A 397 -35.37 -21.39 42.99
N ARG A 398 -36.61 -21.17 42.54
CA ARG A 398 -37.76 -21.01 43.40
C ARG A 398 -38.07 -22.27 44.23
N LEU A 399 -37.92 -23.45 43.61
CA LEU A 399 -38.16 -24.72 44.31
C LEU A 399 -37.13 -24.95 45.41
N ALA A 400 -35.84 -24.71 45.12
CA ALA A 400 -34.78 -24.88 46.07
C ALA A 400 -34.90 -23.87 47.23
N ASP A 401 -35.21 -22.61 46.95
CA ASP A 401 -35.41 -21.58 47.95
C ASP A 401 -36.62 -21.90 48.83
N ALA A 402 -37.75 -22.30 48.27
CA ALA A 402 -38.95 -22.70 49.01
C ALA A 402 -38.67 -23.92 49.93
N ASP A 403 -37.96 -24.93 49.43
CA ASP A 403 -37.57 -26.10 50.23
C ASP A 403 -36.59 -25.73 51.38
N MET A 404 -35.65 -24.81 51.11
CA MET A 404 -34.75 -24.26 52.16
C MET A 404 -35.54 -23.52 53.23
N TYR A 405 -36.48 -22.67 52.83
CA TYR A 405 -37.32 -21.92 53.75
C TYR A 405 -38.14 -22.84 54.64
N GLU A 406 -38.76 -23.90 54.10
CA GLU A 406 -39.49 -24.93 54.89
C GLU A 406 -38.53 -25.66 55.86
N HIS A 407 -37.32 -25.95 55.42
CA HIS A 407 -36.30 -26.57 56.30
C HIS A 407 -35.94 -25.64 57.44
N LYS A 408 -35.73 -24.33 57.17
CA LYS A 408 -35.44 -23.31 58.17
C LYS A 408 -36.56 -23.16 59.19
N LYS A 409 -37.82 -23.16 58.76
CA LYS A 409 -38.99 -23.10 59.61
C LYS A 409 -39.12 -24.32 60.52
N ARG A 410 -38.95 -25.55 60.03
CA ARG A 410 -38.97 -26.79 60.81
C ARG A 410 -37.88 -26.79 61.89
N ARG A 411 -36.69 -26.27 61.60
CA ARG A 411 -35.60 -26.17 62.59
C ARG A 411 -35.93 -25.18 63.67
N ARG A 412 -36.47 -24.01 63.33
CA ARG A 412 -36.90 -23.00 64.35
C ARG A 412 -37.98 -23.52 65.28
N CYS A 413 -38.97 -24.22 64.73
CA CYS A 413 -39.99 -24.89 65.56
C CYS A 413 -39.41 -25.97 66.50
N ARG A 414 -38.37 -26.69 66.06
CA ARG A 414 -37.70 -27.73 66.86
C ARG A 414 -36.86 -27.13 67.98
N ASN A 415 -36.31 -25.97 67.75
CA ASN A 415 -35.43 -25.26 68.76
C ASN A 415 -36.20 -24.33 69.67
N GLY A 416 -37.55 -24.26 69.57
CA GLY A 416 -38.39 -23.52 70.58
C GLY A 416 -38.40 -22.00 70.38
N THR A 417 -37.94 -21.48 69.23
CA THR A 417 -37.79 -20.03 68.95
C THR A 417 -39.01 -19.40 68.31
N GLU A 418 -40.07 -20.15 67.93
CA GLU A 418 -41.34 -19.59 67.42
C GLU A 418 -42.49 -20.15 68.22
N THR A 419 -43.18 -19.30 68.97
CA THR A 419 -44.54 -19.54 69.47
C THR A 419 -45.51 -19.56 68.32
N SER A 420 -46.35 -20.59 68.21
CA SER A 420 -47.44 -20.69 67.18
C SER A 420 -48.27 -19.44 67.19
N PRO A 421 -48.69 -18.88 66.04
CA PRO A 421 -49.69 -17.86 66.02
C PRO A 421 -51.00 -18.50 66.50
N SER A 422 -51.50 -17.98 67.64
CA SER A 422 -52.77 -18.35 68.23
C SER A 422 -53.90 -18.15 67.19
N ALA A 423 -54.60 -19.27 66.98
CA ALA A 423 -55.91 -19.25 66.38
C ALA A 423 -56.86 -18.63 67.43
N ASP A 424 -57.18 -17.38 67.28
CA ASP A 424 -58.36 -16.77 67.90
C ASP A 424 -58.91 -15.61 67.04
N GLY A 425 -60.15 -15.74 66.73
CA GLY A 425 -60.90 -14.60 66.13
C GLY A 425 -61.89 -14.89 65.01
N ALA A 426 -62.60 -16.06 65.05
CA ALA A 426 -63.84 -16.17 64.29
C ALA A 426 -64.98 -15.79 65.18
N SER A 427 -65.41 -14.54 65.20
CA SER A 427 -66.74 -14.16 65.69
C SER A 427 -67.59 -13.66 64.50
N CYS A 428 -68.67 -14.41 64.28
CA CYS A 428 -69.84 -14.01 63.51
C CYS A 428 -70.32 -12.61 63.84
N GLY A 429 -70.62 -11.84 62.86
CA GLY A 429 -71.40 -10.61 62.93
C GLY A 429 -72.21 -10.45 61.67
N ALA A 430 -73.43 -10.99 61.73
CA ALA A 430 -74.49 -10.74 60.69
C ALA A 430 -75.07 -9.32 60.87
N GLY A 431 -75.45 -8.71 59.76
CA GLY A 431 -76.55 -7.78 59.82
C GLY A 431 -76.33 -6.43 59.18
N VAL A 432 -77.13 -6.22 58.16
CA VAL A 432 -77.77 -5.14 57.45
C VAL A 432 -76.97 -4.56 56.29
#